data_75de9fb8e754fd41ffe6c37939f9a999
#
_entry.id   75de9fb8e754fd41ffe6c37939f9a999
#
_cell.length_a   1.000
_cell.length_b   1.000
_cell.length_c   1.000
_cell.angle_alpha   90.00
_cell.angle_beta   90.00
_cell.angle_gamma   90.00
#
_symmetry.space_group_name_H-M   'P 1'
#
loop_
_entity.id
_entity.type
_entity.pdbx_description
1 polymer ?
#
loop_
_entity_poly.entity_id
_entity_poly.type
_entity_poly.pdbx_seq_one_letter_code
_entity_poly.pdbx_strand_id
1 'polypeptide(L)'
;EINEGDWSSDVCSSDLISTLPYYPDVQGAPQNTVIGGASLWVMGGKKADEYKGVGKFFAFLAQPEVAARSHQRTGYLPVTIAAYELTEKSGFYKENPGTDVAVQQMIRQTTDKSRGIRLGNFVQIRTIVDEELEGVWSGKQSPKQALDAVVKRGNEQLERFQKAHK
;
A
#
# COMPACT_ATOMS: atom_id res chain seq x y z
N GLU A 1 -18.36 25.41 3.17
CA GLU A 1 -18.83 24.56 4.29
C GLU A 1 -18.70 23.11 3.81
N ILE A 2 -17.69 22.42 4.29
CA ILE A 2 -17.57 20.96 4.11
C ILE A 2 -18.55 20.39 5.13
N ASN A 3 -19.67 19.90 4.63
CA ASN A 3 -20.66 19.23 5.46
C ASN A 3 -20.01 17.97 6.03
N GLU A 4 -20.00 17.79 7.35
CA GLU A 4 -19.65 16.55 8.05
C GLU A 4 -20.75 15.49 7.81
N GLY A 5 -21.08 15.26 6.55
CA GLY A 5 -22.07 14.30 6.11
C GLY A 5 -21.38 13.00 5.72
N ASP A 6 -21.64 12.02 6.55
CA ASP A 6 -21.74 10.60 6.21
C ASP A 6 -20.74 10.08 5.13
N TRP A 7 -19.57 9.66 5.58
CA TRP A 7 -18.60 8.90 4.78
C TRP A 7 -19.12 7.49 4.43
N SER A 8 -20.44 7.29 4.47
CA SER A 8 -21.07 6.05 4.03
C SER A 8 -21.17 6.01 2.52
N SER A 9 -20.85 4.91 1.97
CA SER A 9 -21.11 4.29 0.66
C SER A 9 -21.48 5.12 -0.59
N ASP A 10 -22.04 6.32 -0.46
CA ASP A 10 -22.47 7.16 -1.59
C ASP A 10 -21.34 7.99 -2.23
N VAL A 11 -20.20 8.09 -1.54
CA VAL A 11 -19.01 8.81 -2.02
C VAL A 11 -18.36 8.10 -3.22
N CYS A 12 -18.55 6.80 -3.34
CA CYS A 12 -17.90 6.02 -4.40
C CYS A 12 -18.61 6.02 -5.75
N SER A 13 -19.85 6.46 -5.86
CA SER A 13 -20.62 6.38 -7.11
C SER A 13 -20.42 7.54 -8.08
N SER A 14 -19.83 8.66 -7.62
CA SER A 14 -19.56 9.86 -8.42
C SER A 14 -18.10 10.25 -8.51
N ASP A 15 -17.19 9.56 -7.81
CA ASP A 15 -15.78 9.92 -7.75
C ASP A 15 -15.00 9.39 -8.94
N LEU A 16 -14.20 10.25 -9.53
CA LEU A 16 -13.25 9.86 -10.58
C LEU A 16 -12.05 9.15 -9.96
N ILE A 17 -11.84 7.89 -10.33
CA ILE A 17 -10.65 7.13 -9.98
C ILE A 17 -9.61 7.32 -11.09
N SER A 18 -8.42 7.79 -10.74
CA SER A 18 -7.31 8.00 -11.67
C SER A 18 -6.00 7.49 -11.10
N THR A 19 -5.00 7.41 -11.96
CA THR A 19 -3.64 7.05 -11.56
C THR A 19 -3.01 8.15 -10.71
N LEU A 20 -2.06 7.79 -9.84
CA LEU A 20 -1.23 8.78 -9.15
C LEU A 20 -0.53 9.68 -10.17
N PRO A 21 -0.44 10.99 -9.91
CA PRO A 21 0.30 11.92 -10.75
C PRO A 21 1.76 11.50 -10.89
N TYR A 22 2.34 11.73 -12.05
CA TYR A 22 3.75 11.47 -12.32
C TYR A 22 4.31 12.52 -13.30
N TYR A 23 5.62 12.65 -13.35
CA TYR A 23 6.30 13.52 -14.30
C TYR A 23 6.57 12.75 -15.60
N PRO A 24 5.91 13.11 -16.72
CA PRO A 24 6.03 12.34 -17.97
C PRO A 24 7.45 12.40 -18.59
N ASP A 25 8.20 13.45 -18.28
CA ASP A 25 9.57 13.66 -18.79
C ASP A 25 10.62 12.81 -18.08
N VAL A 26 10.25 12.13 -16.98
CA VAL A 26 11.17 11.24 -16.27
C VAL A 26 11.24 9.90 -17.00
N GLN A 27 12.44 9.52 -17.40
CA GLN A 27 12.68 8.24 -18.07
C GLN A 27 12.16 7.06 -17.22
N GLY A 28 11.32 6.22 -17.82
CA GLY A 28 10.71 5.07 -17.17
C GLY A 28 9.43 5.38 -16.39
N ALA A 29 8.93 6.61 -16.47
CA ALA A 29 7.62 6.94 -15.92
C ALA A 29 6.48 6.50 -16.87
N PRO A 30 5.29 6.17 -16.31
CA PRO A 30 5.00 5.97 -14.90
C PRO A 30 5.52 4.62 -14.38
N GLN A 31 6.07 4.63 -13.17
CA GLN A 31 6.51 3.42 -12.49
C GLN A 31 5.36 2.76 -11.72
N ASN A 32 5.61 1.57 -11.15
CA ASN A 32 4.64 0.91 -10.28
C ASN A 32 4.40 1.72 -9.01
N THR A 33 3.23 1.54 -8.41
CA THR A 33 2.93 2.02 -7.06
C THR A 33 3.31 0.97 -6.02
N VAL A 34 3.53 1.43 -4.79
CA VAL A 34 3.76 0.56 -3.63
C VAL A 34 2.42 0.27 -2.96
N ILE A 35 2.16 -1.01 -2.68
CA ILE A 35 0.93 -1.43 -2.01
C ILE A 35 0.95 -1.01 -0.54
N GLY A 36 -0.21 -0.52 -0.06
CA GLY A 36 -0.57 -0.47 1.36
C GLY A 36 -1.60 -1.54 1.68
N GLY A 37 -1.93 -1.75 2.95
CA GLY A 37 -3.00 -2.66 3.37
C GLY A 37 -2.55 -3.69 4.39
N ALA A 38 -3.22 -4.84 4.41
CA ALA A 38 -3.00 -5.92 5.37
C ALA A 38 -2.44 -7.18 4.71
N SER A 39 -1.73 -7.97 5.50
CA SER A 39 -1.22 -9.28 5.08
C SER A 39 -1.46 -10.31 6.19
N LEU A 40 -1.56 -11.57 5.79
CA LEU A 40 -1.68 -12.70 6.71
C LEU A 40 -0.28 -13.19 7.10
N TRP A 41 -0.08 -13.41 8.39
CA TRP A 41 1.18 -13.90 8.94
C TRP A 41 0.98 -15.24 9.63
N VAL A 42 1.95 -16.14 9.45
CA VAL A 42 1.94 -17.44 10.10
C VAL A 42 2.75 -17.37 11.39
N MET A 43 2.10 -17.72 12.51
CA MET A 43 2.78 -17.75 13.81
C MET A 43 3.78 -18.93 13.85
N GLY A 44 4.96 -18.65 14.37
CA GLY A 44 5.99 -19.67 14.61
C GLY A 44 5.63 -20.66 15.72
N GLY A 45 6.44 -21.72 15.87
CA GLY A 45 6.34 -22.67 16.98
C GLY A 45 5.15 -23.65 16.94
N LYS A 46 4.52 -23.83 15.78
CA LYS A 46 3.39 -24.74 15.59
C LYS A 46 3.84 -26.13 15.15
N LYS A 47 2.98 -27.15 15.32
CA LYS A 47 3.22 -28.51 14.85
C LYS A 47 3.14 -28.59 13.33
N ALA A 48 3.82 -29.58 12.73
CA ALA A 48 3.84 -29.76 11.27
C ALA A 48 2.44 -29.89 10.65
N ASP A 49 1.50 -30.57 11.32
CA ASP A 49 0.14 -30.74 10.80
C ASP A 49 -0.67 -29.43 10.86
N GLU A 50 -0.40 -28.57 11.84
CA GLU A 50 -0.99 -27.20 11.87
C GLU A 50 -0.51 -26.40 10.68
N TYR A 51 0.80 -26.45 10.35
CA TYR A 51 1.35 -25.78 9.16
C TYR A 51 0.78 -26.34 7.85
N LYS A 52 0.52 -27.65 7.76
CA LYS A 52 -0.20 -28.22 6.61
C LYS A 52 -1.61 -27.63 6.47
N GLY A 53 -2.32 -27.44 7.59
CA GLY A 53 -3.62 -26.77 7.62
C GLY A 53 -3.54 -25.34 7.12
N VAL A 54 -2.57 -24.56 7.62
CA VAL A 54 -2.31 -23.19 7.16
C VAL A 54 -1.99 -23.14 5.67
N GLY A 55 -1.15 -24.06 5.17
CA GLY A 55 -0.82 -24.16 3.75
C GLY A 55 -2.05 -24.42 2.87
N LYS A 56 -2.95 -25.32 3.30
CA LYS A 56 -4.23 -25.55 2.61
C LYS A 56 -5.12 -24.32 2.60
N PHE A 57 -5.19 -23.59 3.72
CA PHE A 57 -5.95 -22.37 3.82
C PHE A 57 -5.42 -21.29 2.86
N PHE A 58 -4.11 -21.06 2.81
CA PHE A 58 -3.52 -20.12 1.87
C PHE A 58 -3.70 -20.56 0.41
N ALA A 59 -3.57 -21.84 0.11
CA ALA A 59 -3.85 -22.37 -1.22
C ALA A 59 -5.32 -22.14 -1.63
N PHE A 60 -6.27 -22.26 -0.70
CA PHE A 60 -7.66 -21.93 -0.95
C PHE A 60 -7.85 -20.44 -1.23
N LEU A 61 -7.26 -19.56 -0.41
CA LEU A 61 -7.37 -18.10 -0.63
C LEU A 61 -6.74 -17.64 -1.94
N ALA A 62 -5.70 -18.35 -2.41
CA ALA A 62 -5.02 -18.04 -3.67
C ALA A 62 -5.70 -18.61 -4.93
N GLN A 63 -6.79 -19.37 -4.78
CA GLN A 63 -7.57 -19.83 -5.94
C GLN A 63 -8.12 -18.62 -6.71
N PRO A 64 -8.02 -18.59 -8.05
CA PRO A 64 -8.43 -17.42 -8.83
C PRO A 64 -9.87 -16.97 -8.57
N GLU A 65 -10.80 -17.91 -8.44
CA GLU A 65 -12.22 -17.64 -8.18
C GLU A 65 -12.45 -17.05 -6.79
N VAL A 66 -11.70 -17.53 -5.78
CA VAL A 66 -11.80 -17.02 -4.40
C VAL A 66 -11.20 -15.63 -4.32
N ALA A 67 -10.02 -15.43 -4.90
CA ALA A 67 -9.32 -14.15 -4.92
C ALA A 67 -10.10 -13.08 -5.72
N ALA A 68 -10.65 -13.45 -6.89
CA ALA A 68 -11.50 -12.56 -7.69
C ALA A 68 -12.76 -12.14 -6.93
N ARG A 69 -13.45 -13.07 -6.27
CA ARG A 69 -14.63 -12.78 -5.46
C ARG A 69 -14.29 -11.89 -4.26
N SER A 70 -13.16 -12.12 -3.60
CA SER A 70 -12.68 -11.28 -2.51
C SER A 70 -12.45 -9.85 -3.00
N HIS A 71 -11.72 -9.67 -4.11
CA HIS A 71 -11.49 -8.38 -4.74
C HIS A 71 -12.80 -7.64 -5.04
N GLN A 72 -13.74 -8.28 -5.75
CA GLN A 72 -15.01 -7.68 -6.15
C GLN A 72 -15.90 -7.25 -4.96
N ARG A 73 -15.80 -7.95 -3.81
CA ARG A 73 -16.62 -7.67 -2.63
C ARG A 73 -16.00 -6.66 -1.66
N THR A 74 -14.68 -6.61 -1.61
CA THR A 74 -13.98 -5.84 -0.58
C THR A 74 -13.24 -4.62 -1.12
N GLY A 75 -13.04 -4.54 -2.45
CA GLY A 75 -12.20 -3.53 -3.07
C GLY A 75 -10.69 -3.73 -2.88
N TYR A 76 -10.26 -4.76 -2.11
CA TYR A 76 -8.84 -5.11 -2.03
C TYR A 76 -8.33 -5.65 -3.36
N LEU A 77 -7.04 -5.45 -3.64
CA LEU A 77 -6.45 -5.93 -4.90
C LEU A 77 -6.50 -7.45 -5.02
N PRO A 78 -6.70 -7.99 -6.23
CA PRO A 78 -6.58 -9.43 -6.45
C PRO A 78 -5.13 -9.87 -6.21
N VAL A 79 -4.94 -10.95 -5.46
CA VAL A 79 -3.60 -11.41 -5.06
C VAL A 79 -2.84 -12.15 -6.16
N THR A 80 -3.47 -12.45 -7.29
CA THR A 80 -2.87 -13.13 -8.45
C THR A 80 -3.33 -12.50 -9.75
N ILE A 81 -2.49 -12.58 -10.79
CA ILE A 81 -2.86 -12.15 -12.16
C ILE A 81 -4.06 -12.94 -12.68
N ALA A 82 -4.12 -14.25 -12.41
CA ALA A 82 -5.25 -15.07 -12.82
C ALA A 82 -6.60 -14.59 -12.22
N ALA A 83 -6.60 -14.12 -10.97
CA ALA A 83 -7.78 -13.52 -10.35
C ALA A 83 -8.18 -12.19 -11.00
N TYR A 84 -7.19 -11.37 -11.38
CA TYR A 84 -7.43 -10.14 -12.14
C TYR A 84 -8.06 -10.44 -13.51
N GLU A 85 -7.47 -11.35 -14.29
CA GLU A 85 -7.99 -11.76 -15.60
C GLU A 85 -9.41 -12.36 -15.51
N LEU A 86 -9.69 -13.13 -14.46
CA LEU A 86 -11.02 -13.68 -14.22
C LEU A 86 -12.03 -12.57 -13.93
N THR A 87 -11.66 -11.58 -13.14
CA THR A 87 -12.47 -10.40 -12.85
C THR A 87 -12.74 -9.58 -14.11
N GLU A 88 -11.71 -9.37 -14.95
CA GLU A 88 -11.84 -8.67 -16.22
C GLU A 88 -12.80 -9.40 -17.17
N LYS A 89 -12.63 -10.73 -17.33
CA LYS A 89 -13.50 -11.57 -18.17
C LYS A 89 -14.95 -11.60 -17.70
N SER A 90 -15.21 -11.43 -16.40
CA SER A 90 -16.57 -11.37 -15.85
C SER A 90 -17.32 -10.08 -16.22
N GLY A 91 -16.63 -9.06 -16.73
CA GLY A 91 -17.22 -7.75 -17.04
C GLY A 91 -17.27 -6.80 -15.83
N PHE A 92 -16.78 -7.20 -14.65
CA PHE A 92 -16.85 -6.42 -13.43
C PHE A 92 -16.30 -4.99 -13.58
N TYR A 93 -15.16 -4.82 -14.24
CA TYR A 93 -14.55 -3.50 -14.45
C TYR A 93 -15.32 -2.61 -15.43
N LYS A 94 -16.13 -3.18 -16.30
CA LYS A 94 -17.03 -2.42 -17.18
C LYS A 94 -18.23 -1.86 -16.40
N GLU A 95 -18.72 -2.64 -15.43
CA GLU A 95 -19.81 -2.25 -14.54
C GLU A 95 -19.34 -1.32 -13.43
N ASN A 96 -18.04 -1.38 -13.06
CA ASN A 96 -17.42 -0.58 -12.00
C ASN A 96 -16.17 0.14 -12.53
N PRO A 97 -16.33 1.19 -13.36
CA PRO A 97 -15.23 1.89 -14.00
C PRO A 97 -14.22 2.46 -12.99
N GLY A 98 -12.93 2.31 -13.29
CA GLY A 98 -11.83 2.84 -12.47
C GLY A 98 -11.34 1.89 -11.36
N THR A 99 -12.10 0.85 -11.01
CA THR A 99 -11.68 -0.10 -9.95
C THR A 99 -10.46 -0.96 -10.35
N ASP A 100 -10.13 -1.02 -11.64
CA ASP A 100 -8.94 -1.68 -12.17
C ASP A 100 -7.67 -0.81 -12.10
N VAL A 101 -7.81 0.51 -11.95
CA VAL A 101 -6.69 1.47 -11.98
C VAL A 101 -5.59 1.10 -10.97
N ALA A 102 -5.96 0.71 -9.76
CA ALA A 102 -5.00 0.31 -8.74
C ALA A 102 -4.20 -0.94 -9.13
N VAL A 103 -4.86 -1.93 -9.75
CA VAL A 103 -4.20 -3.14 -10.27
C VAL A 103 -3.23 -2.77 -11.40
N GLN A 104 -3.69 -1.95 -12.35
CA GLN A 104 -2.88 -1.48 -13.48
C GLN A 104 -1.62 -0.75 -13.03
N GLN A 105 -1.69 0.01 -11.96
CA GLN A 105 -0.50 0.66 -11.39
C GLN A 105 0.45 -0.33 -10.70
N MET A 106 -0.09 -1.35 -10.03
CA MET A 106 0.71 -2.35 -9.31
C MET A 106 1.50 -3.28 -10.24
N ILE A 107 0.93 -3.66 -11.39
CA ILE A 107 1.56 -4.61 -12.34
C ILE A 107 2.58 -3.95 -13.27
N ARG A 108 2.77 -2.63 -13.21
CA ARG A 108 3.82 -1.94 -13.97
C ARG A 108 5.19 -2.45 -13.57
N GLN A 109 6.16 -2.28 -14.46
CA GLN A 109 7.53 -2.72 -14.21
C GLN A 109 8.11 -2.10 -12.94
N THR A 110 8.49 -2.94 -11.99
CA THR A 110 9.16 -2.55 -10.76
C THR A 110 10.65 -2.35 -11.01
N THR A 111 11.18 -1.24 -10.54
CA THR A 111 12.62 -0.92 -10.59
C THR A 111 13.21 -0.88 -9.19
N ASP A 112 14.54 -0.80 -9.07
CA ASP A 112 15.21 -0.62 -7.79
C ASP A 112 14.76 0.66 -7.04
N LYS A 113 14.30 1.67 -7.78
CA LYS A 113 13.84 2.95 -7.25
C LYS A 113 12.35 2.95 -6.88
N SER A 114 11.55 2.00 -7.40
CA SER A 114 10.09 1.97 -7.24
C SER A 114 9.57 0.80 -6.40
N ARG A 115 10.44 -0.06 -5.87
CA ARG A 115 10.05 -1.21 -5.04
C ARG A 115 9.85 -0.90 -3.55
N GLY A 116 9.86 0.38 -3.18
CA GLY A 116 9.71 0.85 -1.80
C GLY A 116 11.04 0.98 -1.05
N ILE A 117 10.96 1.52 0.14
CA ILE A 117 12.11 1.82 0.99
C ILE A 117 12.15 0.84 2.17
N ARG A 118 13.31 0.23 2.41
CA ARG A 118 13.56 -0.62 3.57
C ARG A 118 14.60 0.05 4.46
N LEU A 119 14.17 0.53 5.63
CA LEU A 119 15.02 1.17 6.63
C LEU A 119 14.83 0.50 7.98
N GLY A 120 15.91 0.41 8.77
CA GLY A 120 15.82 0.04 10.19
C GLY A 120 14.99 1.08 10.96
N ASN A 121 14.22 0.63 11.94
CA ASN A 121 13.32 1.48 12.73
C ASN A 121 12.39 2.37 11.88
N PHE A 122 11.96 1.89 10.72
CA PHE A 122 11.18 2.68 9.75
C PHE A 122 9.86 3.21 10.34
N VAL A 123 9.20 2.43 11.21
CA VAL A 123 7.96 2.87 11.88
C VAL A 123 8.21 4.13 12.72
N GLN A 124 9.31 4.13 13.51
CA GLN A 124 9.69 5.28 14.33
C GLN A 124 10.08 6.49 13.47
N ILE A 125 10.75 6.26 12.33
CA ILE A 125 11.09 7.33 11.39
C ILE A 125 9.82 7.96 10.81
N ARG A 126 8.81 7.15 10.44
CA ARG A 126 7.52 7.67 9.98
C ARG A 126 6.83 8.55 11.03
N THR A 127 6.80 8.10 12.28
CA THR A 127 6.25 8.90 13.38
C THR A 127 6.96 10.24 13.51
N ILE A 128 8.30 10.26 13.38
CA ILE A 128 9.08 11.51 13.40
C ILE A 128 8.66 12.42 12.23
N VAL A 129 8.47 11.88 11.03
CA VAL A 129 8.00 12.64 9.87
C VAL A 129 6.64 13.29 10.16
N ASP A 130 5.71 12.52 10.69
CA ASP A 130 4.35 12.99 11.00
C ASP A 130 4.38 14.11 12.05
N GLU A 131 5.15 13.95 13.15
CA GLU A 131 5.33 14.96 14.20
C GLU A 131 5.89 16.27 13.67
N GLU A 132 6.93 16.23 12.85
CA GLU A 132 7.58 17.43 12.32
C GLU A 132 6.68 18.13 11.28
N LEU A 133 5.96 17.39 10.43
CA LEU A 133 5.03 17.97 9.48
C LEU A 133 3.81 18.59 10.17
N GLU A 134 3.33 18.02 11.27
CA GLU A 134 2.30 18.64 12.10
C GLU A 134 2.71 20.03 12.59
N GLY A 135 4.00 20.21 12.93
CA GLY A 135 4.57 21.53 13.25
C GLY A 135 4.50 22.52 12.10
N VAL A 136 4.62 22.06 10.85
CA VAL A 136 4.49 22.90 9.67
C VAL A 136 3.03 23.28 9.45
N TRP A 137 2.10 22.33 9.49
CA TRP A 137 0.67 22.56 9.26
C TRP A 137 0.05 23.46 10.33
N SER A 138 0.53 23.36 11.56
CA SER A 138 0.12 24.24 12.65
C SER A 138 0.84 25.63 12.65
N GLY A 139 1.70 25.90 11.67
CA GLY A 139 2.44 27.16 11.55
C GLY A 139 3.55 27.39 12.58
N LYS A 140 3.95 26.36 13.33
CA LYS A 140 4.98 26.46 14.38
C LYS A 140 6.41 26.46 13.84
N GLN A 141 6.63 25.89 12.65
CA GLN A 141 7.94 25.84 12.00
C GLN A 141 7.83 25.86 10.48
N SER A 142 8.91 26.22 9.81
CA SER A 142 8.98 26.18 8.35
C SER A 142 9.17 24.73 7.83
N PRO A 143 8.75 24.44 6.57
CA PRO A 143 8.99 23.13 5.96
C PRO A 143 10.46 22.71 5.97
N LYS A 144 11.39 23.65 5.77
CA LYS A 144 12.82 23.37 5.81
C LYS A 144 13.28 22.93 7.19
N GLN A 145 12.85 23.63 8.24
CA GLN A 145 13.20 23.28 9.63
C GLN A 145 12.67 21.89 9.98
N ALA A 146 11.42 21.58 9.59
CA ALA A 146 10.83 20.25 9.78
C ALA A 146 11.65 19.16 9.09
N LEU A 147 12.02 19.33 7.82
CA LEU A 147 12.80 18.35 7.08
C LEU A 147 14.20 18.16 7.64
N ASP A 148 14.88 19.23 8.06
CA ASP A 148 16.19 19.16 8.71
C ASP A 148 16.09 18.37 10.04
N ALA A 149 15.02 18.59 10.82
CA ALA A 149 14.76 17.85 12.05
C ALA A 149 14.44 16.36 11.78
N VAL A 150 13.64 16.06 10.75
CA VAL A 150 13.36 14.68 10.31
C VAL A 150 14.64 13.94 9.95
N VAL A 151 15.53 14.56 9.17
CA VAL A 151 16.80 13.95 8.78
C VAL A 151 17.66 13.68 10.00
N LYS A 152 17.80 14.65 10.90
CA LYS A 152 18.60 14.49 12.13
C LYS A 152 18.06 13.35 13.01
N ARG A 153 16.78 13.42 13.39
CA ARG A 153 16.12 12.45 14.27
C ARG A 153 16.04 11.07 13.61
N GLY A 154 15.80 11.01 12.30
CA GLY A 154 15.78 9.76 11.54
C GLY A 154 17.14 9.06 11.51
N ASN A 155 18.23 9.79 11.29
CA ASN A 155 19.58 9.25 11.33
C ASN A 155 19.92 8.67 12.72
N GLU A 156 19.50 9.31 13.82
CA GLU A 156 19.65 8.75 15.16
C GLU A 156 18.96 7.39 15.32
N GLN A 157 17.77 7.20 14.70
CA GLN A 157 17.07 5.90 14.69
C GLN A 157 17.84 4.84 13.88
N LEU A 158 18.41 5.22 12.74
CA LEU A 158 19.23 4.31 11.93
C LEU A 158 20.51 3.89 12.65
N GLU A 159 21.18 4.80 13.33
CA GLU A 159 22.35 4.47 14.15
C GLU A 159 22.03 3.51 15.30
N ARG A 160 20.89 3.73 16.00
CA ARG A 160 20.42 2.82 17.05
C ARG A 160 20.15 1.43 16.49
N PHE A 161 19.46 1.35 15.33
CA PHE A 161 19.21 0.08 14.66
C PHE A 161 20.51 -0.63 14.29
N GLN A 162 21.47 0.09 13.71
CA GLN A 162 22.77 -0.46 13.32
C GLN A 162 23.56 -1.00 14.53
N LYS A 163 23.53 -0.29 15.68
CA LYS A 163 24.20 -0.74 16.91
C LYS A 163 23.56 -1.99 17.52
N ALA A 164 22.24 -2.13 17.39
CA ALA A 164 21.49 -3.27 17.92
C ALA A 164 21.61 -4.54 17.08
N HIS A 165 22.06 -4.43 15.83
CA HIS A 165 22.12 -5.56 14.87
C HIS A 165 23.56 -5.83 14.38
N LYS A 166 24.57 -5.31 15.09
CA LYS A 166 25.97 -5.73 15.01
C LYS A 166 26.21 -6.91 15.96
#